data_5586a634acfd7012891a83513adf5f5f
#
_entry.id   5586a634acfd7012891a83513adf5f5f
#
_cell.length_a   1.000
_cell.length_b   1.000
_cell.length_c   1.000
_cell.angle_alpha   90.00
_cell.angle_beta   90.00
_cell.angle_gamma   90.00
#
_symmetry.space_group_name_H-M   'P 1'
#
loop_
_entity.id
_entity.type
_entity.pdbx_description
1 polymer ?
#
loop_
_entity_poly.entity_id
_entity_poly.type
_entity_poly.pdbx_seq_one_letter_code
_entity_poly.pdbx_strand_id
1 'polypeptide(L)'
;MRPHPYLRAYMAGIMVPTIVLLLIMGIDAYHRFYLEVPSQFVFGLPAKPLERTILFPMAVVPNLWGVWNVVWVATRHRTHLPIGVHGSFIPALLVPAGILLARTTDLFYLQMGYALLAIPVGMAMYYLAWKFLVGSLNAELGIG
;
A
#
# COMPACT_ATOMS: atom_id res chain seq x y z
N MET A 1 27.03 -10.63 -10.32
CA MET A 1 26.81 -10.56 -8.85
C MET A 1 25.31 -10.54 -8.59
N ARG A 2 24.78 -11.44 -7.75
CA ARG A 2 23.35 -11.34 -7.33
C ARG A 2 23.22 -10.29 -6.24
N PRO A 3 22.28 -9.34 -6.34
CA PRO A 3 22.09 -8.32 -5.31
C PRO A 3 21.74 -8.94 -3.96
N HIS A 4 22.05 -8.23 -2.87
CA HIS A 4 21.82 -8.70 -1.50
C HIS A 4 20.35 -9.08 -1.28
N PRO A 5 20.03 -10.15 -0.52
CA PRO A 5 18.66 -10.63 -0.35
C PRO A 5 17.69 -9.58 0.19
N TYR A 6 18.15 -8.69 1.07
CA TYR A 6 17.31 -7.60 1.59
C TYR A 6 16.99 -6.53 0.54
N LEU A 7 17.92 -6.24 -0.39
CA LEU A 7 17.64 -5.33 -1.49
C LEU A 7 16.59 -5.93 -2.43
N ARG A 8 16.71 -7.22 -2.76
CA ARG A 8 15.70 -7.92 -3.57
C ARG A 8 14.33 -7.93 -2.88
N ALA A 9 14.30 -8.18 -1.57
CA ALA A 9 13.07 -8.13 -0.77
C ALA A 9 12.43 -6.73 -0.80
N TYR A 10 13.24 -5.69 -0.63
CA TYR A 10 12.77 -4.31 -0.74
C TYR A 10 12.17 -4.04 -2.12
N MET A 11 12.86 -4.43 -3.20
CA MET A 11 12.37 -4.26 -4.57
C MET A 11 11.06 -5.00 -4.82
N ALA A 12 10.93 -6.25 -4.35
CA ALA A 12 9.68 -7.00 -4.46
C ALA A 12 8.52 -6.30 -3.73
N GLY A 13 8.79 -5.76 -2.54
CA GLY A 13 7.77 -5.06 -1.75
C GLY A 13 7.29 -3.76 -2.39
N ILE A 14 8.19 -2.95 -2.95
CA ILE A 14 7.79 -1.66 -3.54
C ILE A 14 7.07 -1.80 -4.88
N MET A 15 7.29 -2.88 -5.61
CA MET A 15 6.79 -3.02 -6.99
C MET A 15 5.27 -3.01 -7.05
N VAL A 16 4.60 -3.78 -6.20
CA VAL A 16 3.14 -3.92 -6.22
C VAL A 16 2.43 -2.59 -5.98
N PRO A 17 2.66 -1.89 -4.85
CA PRO A 17 1.98 -0.62 -4.60
C PRO A 17 2.38 0.47 -5.60
N THR A 18 3.60 0.46 -6.12
CA THR A 18 4.03 1.42 -7.15
C THR A 18 3.21 1.25 -8.43
N ILE A 19 3.04 0.02 -8.91
CA ILE A 19 2.23 -0.25 -10.12
C ILE A 19 0.78 0.16 -9.88
N VAL A 20 0.19 -0.20 -8.74
CA VAL A 20 -1.20 0.16 -8.41
C VAL A 20 -1.39 1.67 -8.37
N LEU A 21 -0.48 2.40 -7.73
CA LEU A 21 -0.54 3.87 -7.66
C LEU A 21 -0.37 4.52 -9.03
N LEU A 22 0.54 4.01 -9.87
CA LEU A 22 0.71 4.50 -11.24
C LEU A 22 -0.54 4.28 -12.09
N LEU A 23 -1.21 3.13 -11.95
CA LEU A 23 -2.48 2.86 -12.63
C LEU A 23 -3.59 3.82 -12.18
N ILE A 24 -3.73 4.05 -10.88
CA ILE A 24 -4.71 5.00 -10.33
C ILE A 24 -4.44 6.41 -10.86
N MET A 25 -3.19 6.86 -10.85
CA MET A 25 -2.82 8.16 -11.40
C MET A 25 -3.05 8.26 -12.90
N GLY A 26 -2.74 7.21 -13.66
CA GLY A 26 -3.00 7.16 -15.11
C GLY A 26 -4.48 7.30 -15.42
N ILE A 27 -5.34 6.63 -14.67
CA ILE A 27 -6.81 6.73 -14.79
C ILE A 27 -7.27 8.15 -14.46
N ASP A 28 -6.80 8.74 -13.35
CA ASP A 28 -7.17 10.12 -12.96
C ASP A 28 -6.71 11.14 -14.01
N ALA A 29 -5.49 11.02 -14.50
CA ALA A 29 -4.96 11.86 -15.57
C ALA A 29 -5.77 11.74 -16.85
N TYR A 30 -6.16 10.51 -17.25
CA TYR A 30 -7.01 10.30 -18.40
C TYR A 30 -8.36 10.98 -18.27
N HIS A 31 -9.02 10.86 -17.12
CA HIS A 31 -10.30 11.54 -16.85
C HIS A 31 -10.18 13.07 -16.90
N ARG A 32 -9.11 13.64 -16.37
CA ARG A 32 -8.90 15.09 -16.34
C ARG A 32 -8.56 15.68 -17.71
N PHE A 33 -7.63 15.05 -18.42
CA PHE A 33 -7.04 15.63 -19.62
C PHE A 33 -7.75 15.22 -20.92
N TYR A 34 -8.40 14.05 -20.94
CA TYR A 34 -9.05 13.53 -22.14
C TYR A 34 -10.56 13.65 -22.12
N LEU A 35 -11.18 13.38 -20.99
CA LEU A 35 -12.64 13.39 -20.90
C LEU A 35 -13.17 14.75 -20.44
N GLU A 36 -12.30 15.69 -20.07
CA GLU A 36 -12.64 17.04 -19.55
C GLU A 36 -13.70 16.99 -18.42
N VAL A 37 -13.90 15.82 -17.84
CA VAL A 37 -14.81 15.63 -16.72
C VAL A 37 -14.04 16.06 -15.47
N PRO A 38 -14.42 17.16 -14.79
CA PRO A 38 -13.85 17.43 -13.49
C PRO A 38 -14.19 16.23 -12.62
N SER A 39 -13.19 15.40 -12.34
CA SER A 39 -13.38 14.19 -11.54
C SER A 39 -13.73 14.60 -10.11
N GLN A 40 -15.04 14.83 -9.87
CA GLN A 40 -15.52 15.04 -8.52
C GLN A 40 -15.39 13.75 -7.70
N PHE A 41 -15.35 12.59 -8.38
CA PHE A 41 -15.27 11.29 -7.76
C PHE A 41 -14.35 10.35 -8.56
N VAL A 42 -13.42 9.69 -7.89
CA VAL A 42 -12.63 8.57 -8.41
C VAL A 42 -13.06 7.31 -7.65
N PHE A 43 -13.59 6.30 -8.35
CA PHE A 43 -14.17 5.10 -7.75
C PHE A 43 -15.23 5.37 -6.67
N GLY A 44 -16.06 6.41 -6.86
CA GLY A 44 -17.09 6.81 -5.89
C GLY A 44 -16.58 7.58 -4.67
N LEU A 45 -15.28 7.88 -4.61
CA LEU A 45 -14.67 8.68 -3.55
C LEU A 45 -14.40 10.11 -4.04
N PRO A 46 -14.61 11.16 -3.21
CA PRO A 46 -14.39 12.53 -3.62
C PRO A 46 -12.93 12.77 -4.01
N ALA A 47 -12.71 13.34 -5.21
CA ALA A 47 -11.38 13.49 -5.81
C ALA A 47 -10.44 14.40 -5.02
N LYS A 48 -10.93 15.53 -4.49
CA LYS A 48 -10.06 16.49 -3.77
C LYS A 48 -9.38 15.92 -2.52
N PRO A 49 -10.06 15.19 -1.63
CA PRO A 49 -9.38 14.47 -0.56
C PRO A 49 -8.45 13.38 -1.07
N LEU A 50 -8.82 12.68 -2.17
CA LEU A 50 -7.96 11.65 -2.77
C LEU A 50 -6.66 12.22 -3.32
N GLU A 51 -6.68 13.37 -3.98
CA GLU A 51 -5.47 14.02 -4.51
C GLU A 51 -4.47 14.34 -3.39
N ARG A 52 -4.95 14.89 -2.28
CA ARG A 52 -4.11 15.15 -1.11
C ARG A 52 -3.64 13.85 -0.45
N THR A 53 -4.47 12.82 -0.50
CA THR A 53 -4.17 11.49 0.06
C THR A 53 -3.28 10.66 -0.86
N ILE A 54 -3.25 10.91 -2.18
CA ILE A 54 -2.40 10.19 -3.14
C ILE A 54 -0.94 10.63 -3.06
N LEU A 55 -0.67 11.92 -2.86
CA LEU A 55 0.72 12.41 -2.75
C LEU A 55 1.48 11.76 -1.57
N PHE A 56 0.83 11.60 -0.44
CA PHE A 56 1.43 10.95 0.72
C PHE A 56 1.58 9.42 0.55
N PRO A 57 0.55 8.67 0.12
CA PRO A 57 0.69 7.24 -0.18
C PRO A 57 1.72 6.93 -1.25
N MET A 58 1.89 7.76 -2.28
CA MET A 58 2.90 7.54 -3.31
C MET A 58 4.33 7.56 -2.76
N ALA A 59 4.59 8.39 -1.78
CA ALA A 59 5.90 8.46 -1.15
C ALA A 59 6.08 7.41 -0.04
N VAL A 60 5.04 7.11 0.71
CA VAL A 60 5.14 6.33 1.95
C VAL A 60 4.77 4.87 1.76
N VAL A 61 3.65 4.57 1.07
CA VAL A 61 3.13 3.20 0.99
C VAL A 61 4.09 2.24 0.28
N PRO A 62 4.68 2.56 -0.89
CA PRO A 62 5.66 1.66 -1.53
C PRO A 62 6.88 1.41 -0.64
N ASN A 63 7.43 2.46 -0.04
CA ASN A 63 8.58 2.32 0.84
C ASN A 63 8.26 1.48 2.08
N LEU A 64 7.08 1.68 2.68
CA LEU A 64 6.63 0.86 3.80
C LEU A 64 6.50 -0.61 3.40
N TRP A 65 5.92 -0.92 2.23
CA TRP A 65 5.85 -2.29 1.75
C TRP A 65 7.23 -2.90 1.52
N GLY A 66 8.16 -2.12 0.95
CA GLY A 66 9.55 -2.55 0.76
C GLY A 66 10.23 -2.90 2.07
N VAL A 67 10.19 -1.98 3.05
CA VAL A 67 10.74 -2.19 4.39
C VAL A 67 10.05 -3.36 5.10
N TRP A 68 8.73 -3.46 5.01
CA TRP A 68 7.96 -4.53 5.64
C TRP A 68 8.32 -5.91 5.08
N ASN A 69 8.61 -6.00 3.76
CA ASN A 69 9.08 -7.24 3.15
C ASN A 69 10.52 -7.59 3.60
N VAL A 70 11.38 -6.60 3.80
CA VAL A 70 12.69 -6.83 4.41
C VAL A 70 12.55 -7.39 5.83
N VAL A 71 11.64 -6.82 6.63
CA VAL A 71 11.35 -7.32 8.00
C VAL A 71 10.87 -8.76 7.95
N TRP A 72 9.95 -9.10 7.01
CA TRP A 72 9.50 -10.48 6.84
C TRP A 72 10.67 -11.43 6.52
N VAL A 73 11.50 -11.08 5.56
CA VAL A 73 12.68 -11.92 5.19
C VAL A 73 13.63 -12.09 6.38
N ALA A 74 13.84 -11.05 7.17
CA ALA A 74 14.73 -11.11 8.34
C ALA A 74 14.15 -11.94 9.50
N THR A 75 12.82 -11.98 9.63
CA THR A 75 12.15 -12.59 10.80
C THR A 75 11.47 -13.92 10.52
N ARG A 76 11.24 -14.30 9.25
CA ARG A 76 10.47 -15.49 8.86
C ARG A 76 10.93 -16.78 9.51
N HIS A 77 12.24 -16.95 9.71
CA HIS A 77 12.82 -18.15 10.35
C HIS A 77 12.50 -18.24 11.85
N ARG A 78 12.17 -17.12 12.48
CA ARG A 78 11.83 -17.06 13.91
C ARG A 78 10.33 -17.08 14.15
N THR A 79 9.59 -16.35 13.33
CA THR A 79 8.14 -16.15 13.51
C THR A 79 7.31 -17.21 12.83
N HIS A 80 7.84 -17.88 11.81
CA HIS A 80 7.12 -18.84 10.95
C HIS A 80 5.81 -18.29 10.37
N LEU A 81 5.64 -16.94 10.34
CA LEU A 81 4.44 -16.30 9.83
C LEU A 81 4.39 -16.38 8.29
N PRO A 82 3.26 -16.88 7.72
CA PRO A 82 3.04 -16.82 6.28
C PRO A 82 3.08 -15.37 5.80
N ILE A 83 3.64 -15.16 4.61
CA ILE A 83 3.84 -13.81 4.04
C ILE A 83 2.52 -13.01 3.96
N GLY A 84 1.40 -13.64 3.61
CA GLY A 84 0.09 -12.99 3.56
C GLY A 84 -0.37 -12.47 4.93
N VAL A 85 -0.18 -13.27 5.99
CA VAL A 85 -0.50 -12.86 7.37
C VAL A 85 0.39 -11.69 7.80
N HIS A 86 1.69 -11.76 7.49
CA HIS A 86 2.62 -10.67 7.80
C HIS A 86 2.20 -9.37 7.12
N GLY A 87 1.85 -9.41 5.82
CA GLY A 87 1.38 -8.24 5.07
C GLY A 87 0.07 -7.67 5.58
N SER A 88 -0.83 -8.51 6.10
CA SER A 88 -2.13 -8.05 6.62
C SER A 88 -2.04 -7.15 7.84
N PHE A 89 -0.93 -7.10 8.54
CA PHE A 89 -0.72 -6.15 9.65
C PHE A 89 -0.50 -4.71 9.21
N ILE A 90 -0.12 -4.47 7.94
CA ILE A 90 0.15 -3.11 7.45
C ILE A 90 -1.06 -2.17 7.61
N PRO A 91 -2.30 -2.53 7.21
CA PRO A 91 -3.46 -1.68 7.41
C PRO A 91 -3.75 -1.37 8.88
N ALA A 92 -3.52 -2.34 9.78
CA ALA A 92 -3.68 -2.13 11.21
C ALA A 92 -2.70 -1.08 11.79
N LEU A 93 -1.56 -0.87 11.13
CA LEU A 93 -0.60 0.19 11.47
C LEU A 93 -0.90 1.49 10.73
N LEU A 94 -1.20 1.42 9.42
CA LEU A 94 -1.42 2.58 8.56
C LEU A 94 -2.68 3.37 8.92
N VAL A 95 -3.78 2.69 9.26
CA VAL A 95 -5.04 3.39 9.54
C VAL A 95 -4.95 4.23 10.81
N PRO A 96 -4.46 3.72 11.96
CA PRO A 96 -4.25 4.56 13.16
C PRO A 96 -3.23 5.68 12.94
N ALA A 97 -2.13 5.40 12.22
CA ALA A 97 -1.13 6.41 11.89
C ALA A 97 -1.73 7.50 10.97
N GLY A 98 -2.55 7.13 10.00
CA GLY A 98 -3.28 8.05 9.13
C GLY A 98 -4.27 8.91 9.90
N ILE A 99 -5.01 8.34 10.85
CA ILE A 99 -5.94 9.10 11.72
C ILE A 99 -5.15 10.11 12.57
N LEU A 100 -4.03 9.68 13.16
CA LEU A 100 -3.19 10.57 13.95
C LEU A 100 -2.65 11.73 13.09
N LEU A 101 -2.13 11.42 11.91
CA LEU A 101 -1.64 12.41 10.97
C LEU A 101 -2.76 13.39 10.53
N ALA A 102 -3.94 12.87 10.21
CA ALA A 102 -5.10 13.68 9.84
C ALA A 102 -5.48 14.69 10.93
N ARG A 103 -5.43 14.25 12.20
CA ARG A 103 -5.74 15.11 13.36
C ARG A 103 -4.68 16.16 13.64
N THR A 104 -3.41 15.88 13.34
CA THR A 104 -2.30 16.80 13.65
C THR A 104 -2.01 17.78 12.52
N THR A 105 -2.39 17.48 11.29
CA THR A 105 -2.00 18.26 10.11
C THR A 105 -3.16 18.86 9.34
N ASP A 106 -4.41 18.55 9.69
CA ASP A 106 -5.64 18.95 8.97
C ASP A 106 -5.59 18.64 7.44
N LEU A 107 -4.71 17.71 7.04
CA LEU A 107 -4.53 17.37 5.63
C LEU A 107 -5.73 16.65 5.04
N PHE A 108 -6.42 15.84 5.84
CA PHE A 108 -7.64 15.14 5.43
C PHE A 108 -8.52 14.81 6.64
N TYR A 109 -9.81 14.67 6.40
CA TYR A 109 -10.78 14.29 7.41
C TYR A 109 -11.19 12.83 7.20
N LEU A 110 -10.91 11.96 8.17
CA LEU A 110 -11.33 10.57 8.16
C LEU A 110 -12.39 10.34 9.24
N GLN A 111 -13.62 9.98 8.82
CA GLN A 111 -14.66 9.60 9.76
C GLN A 111 -14.31 8.28 10.46
N MET A 112 -14.40 8.25 11.78
CA MET A 112 -14.03 7.09 12.59
C MET A 112 -14.78 5.80 12.19
N GLY A 113 -16.05 5.90 11.77
CA GLY A 113 -16.84 4.77 11.31
C GLY A 113 -16.24 4.09 10.07
N TYR A 114 -15.74 4.86 9.11
CA TYR A 114 -15.06 4.30 7.94
C TYR A 114 -13.71 3.68 8.30
N ALA A 115 -13.00 4.26 9.27
CA ALA A 115 -11.73 3.71 9.73
C ALA A 115 -11.89 2.31 10.35
N LEU A 116 -12.94 2.10 11.16
CA LEU A 116 -13.21 0.80 11.77
C LEU A 116 -13.52 -0.30 10.72
N LEU A 117 -14.20 0.06 9.63
CA LEU A 117 -14.47 -0.86 8.53
C LEU A 117 -13.24 -1.04 7.62
N ALA A 118 -12.46 0.02 7.42
CA ALA A 118 -11.29 0.00 6.54
C ALA A 118 -10.18 -0.95 7.05
N ILE A 119 -10.04 -1.13 8.36
CA ILE A 119 -9.03 -2.04 8.92
C ILE A 119 -9.27 -3.49 8.47
N PRO A 120 -10.41 -4.15 8.77
CA PRO A 120 -10.60 -5.56 8.41
C PRO A 120 -10.64 -5.78 6.89
N VAL A 121 -11.25 -4.88 6.13
CA VAL A 121 -11.26 -4.94 4.66
C VAL A 121 -9.85 -4.77 4.12
N GLY A 122 -9.11 -3.79 4.60
CA GLY A 122 -7.71 -3.57 4.24
C GLY A 122 -6.83 -4.77 4.59
N MET A 123 -7.00 -5.35 5.77
CA MET A 123 -6.26 -6.56 6.17
C MET A 123 -6.51 -7.74 5.23
N ALA A 124 -7.75 -7.96 4.81
CA ALA A 124 -8.09 -9.01 3.85
C ALA A 124 -7.46 -8.75 2.47
N MET A 125 -7.56 -7.52 1.96
CA MET A 125 -6.95 -7.12 0.68
C MET A 125 -5.42 -7.26 0.72
N TYR A 126 -4.79 -6.80 1.78
CA TYR A 126 -3.34 -6.90 1.95
C TYR A 126 -2.88 -8.35 2.11
N TYR A 127 -3.66 -9.18 2.84
CA TYR A 127 -3.39 -10.61 2.90
C TYR A 127 -3.31 -11.23 1.50
N LEU A 128 -4.30 -10.97 0.65
CA LEU A 128 -4.33 -11.49 -0.73
C LEU A 128 -3.18 -10.92 -1.58
N ALA A 129 -2.97 -9.62 -1.54
CA ALA A 129 -1.89 -8.98 -2.29
C ALA A 129 -0.52 -9.50 -1.87
N TRP A 130 -0.28 -9.67 -0.58
CA TRP A 130 1.00 -10.18 -0.09
C TRP A 130 1.17 -11.67 -0.38
N LYS A 131 0.11 -12.46 -0.23
CA LYS A 131 0.17 -13.90 -0.52
C LYS A 131 0.45 -14.18 -2.00
N PHE A 132 -0.26 -13.49 -2.90
CA PHE A 132 -0.24 -13.82 -4.32
C PHE A 132 0.72 -12.95 -5.13
N LEU A 133 0.87 -11.66 -4.83
CA LEU A 133 1.71 -10.75 -5.60
C LEU A 133 3.12 -10.65 -5.02
N VAL A 134 3.26 -10.20 -3.77
CA VAL A 134 4.59 -10.07 -3.15
C VAL A 134 5.24 -11.43 -2.97
N GLY A 135 4.46 -12.47 -2.62
CA GLY A 135 4.96 -13.84 -2.49
C GLY A 135 5.51 -14.40 -3.80
N SER A 136 4.82 -14.20 -4.93
CA SER A 136 5.32 -14.62 -6.24
C SER A 136 6.58 -13.84 -6.66
N LEU A 137 6.61 -12.52 -6.44
CA LEU A 137 7.79 -11.70 -6.70
C LEU A 137 8.99 -12.13 -5.85
N ASN A 138 8.77 -12.46 -4.59
CA ASN A 138 9.82 -13.00 -3.72
C ASN A 138 10.35 -14.34 -4.26
N ALA A 139 9.48 -15.22 -4.73
CA ALA A 139 9.88 -16.51 -5.33
C ALA A 139 10.70 -16.30 -6.60
N GLU A 140 10.24 -15.44 -7.53
CA GLU A 140 10.97 -15.09 -8.76
C GLU A 140 12.34 -14.48 -8.47
N LEU A 141 12.45 -13.66 -7.43
CA LEU A 141 13.71 -13.08 -7.01
C LEU A 141 14.58 -14.03 -6.15
N GLY A 142 14.13 -15.28 -5.94
CA GLY A 142 14.87 -16.28 -5.17
C GLY A 142 15.01 -15.93 -3.69
N ILE A 143 13.96 -15.35 -3.08
CA ILE A 143 13.89 -15.01 -1.67
C ILE A 143 12.88 -15.92 -0.93
N GLY A 144 12.09 -16.69 -1.68
CA GLY A 144 11.06 -17.59 -1.16
C GLY A 144 11.59 -18.72 -0.27
#